data_fd35a20caea35a65465e9b607ba62630
#
_entry.id   fd35a20caea35a65465e9b607ba62630
#
_cell.length_a   1.000
_cell.length_b   1.000
_cell.length_c   1.000
_cell.angle_alpha   90.00
_cell.angle_beta   90.00
_cell.angle_gamma   90.00
#
_symmetry.space_group_name_H-M   'P 1'
#
loop_
_entity.id
_entity.type
_entity.pdbx_description
1 polymer ?
#
loop_
_entity_poly.entity_id
_entity_poly.type
_entity_poly.pdbx_seq_one_letter_code
_entity_poly.pdbx_strand_id
1 'polypeptide(L)'
;MVETGGGSIVHVASIAGIVAMPGNPSYSAAKAGLRHLSKAMANDYAERNIRINTICPGYFLTDMTRASYDDPQRQAERSSHTMMGRWGRPEELLGPCLFLASEASSYVTGIDLVVDGGWTGKGR
;
A
#
# COMPACT_ATOMS: atom_id res chain seq x y z
N MET A 1 3.60 6.66 22.11
CA MET A 1 4.80 6.79 21.25
C MET A 1 5.64 8.02 21.62
N VAL A 2 5.08 9.21 21.65
CA VAL A 2 5.85 10.42 22.01
C VAL A 2 6.53 10.29 23.37
N GLU A 3 5.82 9.79 24.38
CA GLU A 3 6.33 9.60 25.75
C GLU A 3 7.20 8.34 25.93
N THR A 4 7.19 7.44 24.98
CA THR A 4 7.89 6.14 25.06
C THR A 4 9.08 6.02 24.10
N GLY A 5 9.57 7.14 23.54
CA GLY A 5 10.80 7.19 22.77
C GLY A 5 10.63 7.00 21.25
N GLY A 6 9.42 7.03 20.73
CA GLY A 6 9.15 6.95 19.29
C GLY A 6 8.45 5.68 18.84
N GLY A 7 8.57 5.38 17.54
CA GLY A 7 7.98 4.18 16.95
C GLY A 7 7.74 4.27 15.44
N SER A 8 7.07 3.27 14.90
CA SER A 8 6.70 3.20 13.49
C SER A 8 5.20 2.98 13.32
N ILE A 9 4.56 3.81 12.52
CA ILE A 9 3.17 3.67 12.09
C ILE A 9 3.17 3.30 10.62
N VAL A 10 2.49 2.22 10.28
CA VAL A 10 2.32 1.76 8.89
C VAL A 10 0.84 1.76 8.55
N HIS A 11 0.42 2.71 7.73
CA HIS A 11 -0.94 2.75 7.21
C HIS A 11 -1.09 1.85 5.98
N VAL A 12 -2.20 1.15 5.89
CA VAL A 12 -2.51 0.30 4.73
C VAL A 12 -3.49 1.04 3.80
N ALA A 13 -2.94 1.62 2.72
CA ALA A 13 -3.73 2.27 1.69
C ALA A 13 -4.08 1.30 0.54
N SER A 14 -3.86 1.69 -0.69
CA SER A 14 -4.11 0.90 -1.90
C SER A 14 -3.54 1.61 -3.12
N ILE A 15 -3.27 0.89 -4.20
CA ILE A 15 -3.04 1.48 -5.53
C ILE A 15 -4.22 2.33 -5.99
N ALA A 16 -5.44 2.07 -5.53
CA ALA A 16 -6.62 2.88 -5.82
C ALA A 16 -6.51 4.33 -5.28
N GLY A 17 -5.63 4.58 -4.31
CA GLY A 17 -5.28 5.93 -3.85
C GLY A 17 -4.18 6.60 -4.69
N ILE A 18 -3.60 5.89 -5.67
CA ILE A 18 -2.53 6.38 -6.55
C ILE A 18 -3.06 6.65 -7.95
N VAL A 19 -3.83 5.71 -8.48
CA VAL A 19 -4.40 5.75 -9.83
C VAL A 19 -5.91 5.68 -9.76
N ALA A 20 -6.57 6.29 -10.75
CA ALA A 20 -8.04 6.22 -10.84
C ALA A 20 -8.48 4.78 -11.14
N MET A 21 -9.34 4.26 -10.27
CA MET A 21 -9.92 2.93 -10.40
C MET A 21 -11.43 3.06 -10.66
N PRO A 22 -11.95 2.48 -11.75
CA PRO A 22 -13.37 2.55 -12.05
C PRO A 22 -14.21 1.78 -11.00
N GLY A 23 -15.43 2.26 -10.77
CA GLY A 23 -16.44 1.55 -9.99
C GLY A 23 -16.45 1.83 -8.48
N ASN A 24 -15.42 2.48 -7.92
CA ASN A 24 -15.42 2.79 -6.47
C ASN A 24 -14.70 4.12 -6.16
N PRO A 25 -15.28 5.27 -6.52
CA PRO A 25 -14.67 6.58 -6.29
C PRO A 25 -14.48 6.92 -4.80
N SER A 26 -15.41 6.52 -3.94
CA SER A 26 -15.32 6.78 -2.49
C SER A 26 -14.16 6.03 -1.85
N TYR A 27 -13.92 4.79 -2.22
CA TYR A 27 -12.76 4.02 -1.78
C TYR A 27 -11.45 4.66 -2.24
N SER A 28 -11.38 5.05 -3.51
CA SER A 28 -10.21 5.73 -4.07
C SER A 28 -9.91 7.04 -3.33
N ALA A 29 -10.93 7.86 -3.07
CA ALA A 29 -10.80 9.10 -2.31
C ALA A 29 -10.31 8.84 -0.88
N ALA A 30 -10.87 7.85 -0.18
CA ALA A 30 -10.47 7.49 1.17
C ALA A 30 -9.01 7.02 1.23
N LYS A 31 -8.58 6.18 0.27
CA LYS A 31 -7.19 5.68 0.23
C LYS A 31 -6.19 6.75 -0.21
N ALA A 32 -6.57 7.68 -1.08
CA ALA A 32 -5.76 8.86 -1.41
C ALA A 32 -5.61 9.80 -0.20
N GLY A 33 -6.71 10.05 0.52
CA GLY A 33 -6.71 10.85 1.75
C GLY A 33 -5.81 10.25 2.83
N LEU A 34 -5.88 8.92 3.04
CA LEU A 34 -5.03 8.22 4.01
C LEU A 34 -3.54 8.37 3.68
N ARG A 35 -3.17 8.27 2.40
CA ARG A 35 -1.78 8.48 1.95
C ARG A 35 -1.29 9.88 2.28
N HIS A 36 -2.12 10.90 1.99
CA HIS A 36 -1.74 12.29 2.26
C HIS A 36 -1.71 12.60 3.76
N LEU A 37 -2.68 12.09 4.53
CA LEU A 37 -2.69 12.16 5.98
C LEU A 37 -1.39 11.58 6.58
N SER A 38 -0.93 10.43 6.09
CA SER A 38 0.31 9.80 6.54
C SER A 38 1.52 10.73 6.37
N LYS A 39 1.60 11.44 5.25
CA LYS A 39 2.68 12.41 4.98
C LYS A 39 2.62 13.63 5.89
N ALA A 40 1.42 14.17 6.11
CA ALA A 40 1.23 15.27 7.04
C ALA A 40 1.62 14.88 8.47
N MET A 41 1.15 13.72 8.94
CA MET A 41 1.55 13.20 10.26
C MET A 41 3.04 12.91 10.34
N ALA A 42 3.67 12.38 9.30
CA ALA A 42 5.12 12.16 9.28
C ALA A 42 5.89 13.47 9.48
N ASN A 43 5.46 14.55 8.81
CA ASN A 43 6.03 15.88 9.00
C ASN A 43 5.90 16.38 10.45
N ASP A 44 4.76 16.15 11.09
CA ASP A 44 4.48 16.64 12.45
C ASP A 44 5.23 15.86 13.54
N TYR A 45 5.56 14.59 13.29
CA TYR A 45 6.05 13.69 14.32
C TYR A 45 7.48 13.15 14.09
N ALA A 46 8.12 13.46 12.97
CA ALA A 46 9.46 12.94 12.66
C ALA A 46 10.51 13.32 13.72
N GLU A 47 10.50 14.58 14.20
CA GLU A 47 11.41 15.07 15.24
C GLU A 47 11.22 14.37 16.60
N ARG A 48 10.08 13.68 16.77
CA ARG A 48 9.77 12.89 17.97
C ARG A 48 10.11 11.42 17.80
N ASN A 49 10.95 11.10 16.82
CA ASN A 49 11.37 9.73 16.50
C ASN A 49 10.17 8.81 16.15
N ILE A 50 9.11 9.35 15.53
CA ILE A 50 7.97 8.56 15.04
C ILE A 50 8.00 8.60 13.52
N ARG A 51 8.23 7.44 12.92
CA ARG A 51 8.16 7.25 11.47
C ARG A 51 6.74 6.86 11.07
N ILE A 52 6.24 7.47 10.01
CA ILE A 52 4.88 7.20 9.52
C ILE A 52 4.96 6.99 8.01
N ASN A 53 4.60 5.80 7.56
CA ASN A 53 4.66 5.40 6.17
C ASN A 53 3.38 4.72 5.75
N THR A 54 3.19 4.61 4.45
CA THR A 54 2.03 3.96 3.88
C THR A 54 2.48 2.78 3.02
N ILE A 55 1.83 1.64 3.16
CA ILE A 55 1.92 0.54 2.19
C ILE A 55 0.73 0.62 1.25
N CYS A 56 0.96 0.50 -0.06
CA CYS A 56 -0.05 0.57 -1.11
C CYS A 56 -0.10 -0.76 -1.87
N PRO A 57 -0.88 -1.75 -1.40
CA PRO A 57 -1.03 -3.02 -2.10
C PRO A 57 -1.77 -2.86 -3.43
N GLY A 58 -1.38 -3.68 -4.41
CA GLY A 58 -2.14 -3.95 -5.62
C GLY A 58 -3.19 -5.03 -5.41
N TYR A 59 -3.34 -5.92 -6.40
CA TYR A 59 -4.25 -7.05 -6.31
C TYR A 59 -3.60 -8.24 -5.62
N PHE A 60 -4.11 -8.55 -4.43
CA PHE A 60 -3.75 -9.71 -3.63
C PHE A 60 -4.95 -10.62 -3.43
N LEU A 61 -4.71 -11.92 -3.38
CA LEU A 61 -5.75 -12.91 -3.10
C LEU A 61 -6.08 -12.90 -1.60
N THR A 62 -7.18 -12.27 -1.24
CA THR A 62 -7.73 -12.17 0.12
C THR A 62 -9.22 -12.48 0.09
N ASP A 63 -9.87 -12.59 1.24
CA ASP A 63 -11.33 -12.78 1.29
C ASP A 63 -12.09 -11.65 0.60
N MET A 64 -11.61 -10.42 0.71
CA MET A 64 -12.21 -9.25 0.04
C MET A 64 -12.17 -9.36 -1.49
N THR A 65 -11.13 -9.96 -2.05
CA THR A 65 -10.88 -10.03 -3.50
C THR A 65 -11.23 -11.38 -4.11
N ARG A 66 -11.60 -12.37 -3.29
CA ARG A 66 -11.90 -13.74 -3.68
C ARG A 66 -12.85 -13.84 -4.87
N ALA A 67 -14.00 -13.19 -4.78
CA ALA A 67 -15.01 -13.21 -5.85
C ALA A 67 -14.48 -12.67 -7.19
N SER A 68 -13.50 -11.76 -7.15
CA SER A 68 -12.88 -11.22 -8.35
C SER A 68 -11.76 -12.13 -8.89
N TYR A 69 -11.10 -12.86 -8.01
CA TYR A 69 -10.07 -13.83 -8.38
C TYR A 69 -10.67 -15.10 -8.97
N ASP A 70 -11.82 -15.56 -8.44
CA ASP A 70 -12.52 -16.77 -8.88
C ASP A 70 -13.26 -16.55 -10.22
N ASP A 71 -13.42 -15.31 -10.68
CA ASP A 71 -13.90 -14.97 -12.02
C ASP A 71 -12.73 -15.00 -13.02
N PRO A 72 -12.68 -15.97 -13.97
CA PRO A 72 -11.52 -16.15 -14.86
C PRO A 72 -11.23 -14.93 -15.72
N GLN A 73 -12.25 -14.18 -16.15
CA GLN A 73 -12.09 -13.00 -16.98
C GLN A 73 -11.44 -11.88 -16.18
N ARG A 74 -11.94 -11.58 -14.98
CA ARG A 74 -11.40 -10.55 -14.10
C ARG A 74 -10.01 -10.91 -13.59
N GLN A 75 -9.79 -12.17 -13.28
CA GLN A 75 -8.48 -12.68 -12.84
C GLN A 75 -7.44 -12.48 -13.95
N ALA A 76 -7.75 -12.86 -15.18
CA ALA A 76 -6.86 -12.70 -16.32
C ALA A 76 -6.60 -11.21 -16.65
N GLU A 77 -7.66 -10.39 -16.66
CA GLU A 77 -7.55 -8.95 -16.90
C GLU A 77 -6.60 -8.28 -15.91
N ARG A 78 -6.80 -8.52 -14.62
CA ARG A 78 -5.95 -7.93 -13.58
C ARG A 78 -4.53 -8.46 -13.60
N SER A 79 -4.34 -9.75 -13.86
CA SER A 79 -3.01 -10.33 -14.05
C SER A 79 -2.27 -9.68 -15.20
N SER A 80 -2.95 -9.47 -16.33
CA SER A 80 -2.35 -8.85 -17.52
C SER A 80 -1.91 -7.40 -17.30
N HIS A 81 -2.51 -6.69 -16.34
CA HIS A 81 -2.13 -5.32 -15.97
C HIS A 81 -0.90 -5.25 -15.08
N THR A 82 -0.47 -6.34 -14.44
CA THR A 82 0.79 -6.34 -13.69
C THR A 82 1.98 -6.63 -14.62
N MET A 83 3.14 -6.09 -14.30
CA MET A 83 4.39 -6.46 -14.98
C MET A 83 4.77 -7.91 -14.69
N MET A 84 4.45 -8.39 -13.48
CA MET A 84 4.71 -9.77 -13.04
C MET A 84 3.71 -10.79 -13.58
N GLY A 85 2.65 -10.37 -14.28
CA GLY A 85 1.66 -11.24 -14.92
C GLY A 85 0.79 -12.06 -13.97
N ARG A 86 0.71 -11.69 -12.70
CA ARG A 86 -0.01 -12.44 -11.68
C ARG A 86 -0.50 -11.56 -10.53
N TRP A 87 -1.42 -12.09 -9.74
CA TRP A 87 -1.79 -11.53 -8.44
C TRP A 87 -0.70 -11.80 -7.39
N GLY A 88 -0.66 -10.92 -6.38
CA GLY A 88 0.16 -11.12 -5.20
C GLY A 88 -0.46 -12.13 -4.23
N ARG A 89 0.38 -12.79 -3.45
CA ARG A 89 -0.02 -13.60 -2.30
C ARG A 89 0.11 -12.76 -1.03
N PRO A 90 -0.79 -12.87 -0.04
CA PRO A 90 -0.74 -12.09 1.20
C PRO A 90 0.63 -12.15 1.91
N GLU A 91 1.32 -13.29 1.84
CA GLU A 91 2.65 -13.47 2.44
C GLU A 91 3.71 -12.54 1.84
N GLU A 92 3.52 -12.09 0.60
CA GLU A 92 4.44 -11.17 -0.08
C GLU A 92 4.37 -9.73 0.49
N LEU A 93 3.38 -9.44 1.35
CA LEU A 93 3.31 -8.18 2.11
C LEU A 93 4.11 -8.23 3.42
N LEU A 94 4.51 -9.41 3.91
CA LEU A 94 5.23 -9.54 5.18
C LEU A 94 6.56 -8.79 5.18
N GLY A 95 7.38 -9.00 4.15
CA GLY A 95 8.68 -8.33 4.01
C GLY A 95 8.55 -6.80 3.99
N PRO A 96 7.73 -6.21 3.11
CA PRO A 96 7.45 -4.78 3.10
C PRO A 96 6.95 -4.22 4.43
N CYS A 97 6.02 -4.92 5.10
CA CYS A 97 5.53 -4.50 6.41
C CYS A 97 6.62 -4.55 7.48
N LEU A 98 7.39 -5.63 7.53
CA LEU A 98 8.52 -5.77 8.47
C LEU A 98 9.60 -4.72 8.22
N PHE A 99 9.93 -4.43 6.96
CA PHE A 99 10.85 -3.35 6.61
C PHE A 99 10.39 -2.02 7.21
N LEU A 100 9.13 -1.61 6.96
CA LEU A 100 8.62 -0.33 7.48
C LEU A 100 8.49 -0.31 9.00
N ALA A 101 8.22 -1.46 9.64
CA ALA A 101 8.04 -1.56 11.07
C ALA A 101 9.35 -1.64 11.88
N SER A 102 10.47 -1.98 11.23
CA SER A 102 11.75 -2.26 11.89
C SER A 102 12.77 -1.13 11.72
N GLU A 103 13.91 -1.26 12.38
CA GLU A 103 15.08 -0.36 12.26
C GLU A 103 15.71 -0.39 10.85
N ALA A 104 15.42 -1.38 10.02
CA ALA A 104 15.85 -1.39 8.63
C ALA A 104 15.33 -0.19 7.82
N SER A 105 14.28 0.47 8.30
CA SER A 105 13.72 1.70 7.73
C SER A 105 13.90 2.92 8.64
N SER A 106 14.93 2.96 9.46
CA SER A 106 15.16 4.03 10.45
C SER A 106 15.26 5.44 9.86
N TYR A 107 15.63 5.56 8.58
CA TYR A 107 15.67 6.85 7.85
C TYR A 107 14.57 6.98 6.79
N VAL A 108 13.46 6.25 6.96
CA VAL A 108 12.33 6.21 6.01
C VAL A 108 11.07 6.67 6.72
N THR A 109 10.54 7.84 6.34
CA THR A 109 9.27 8.38 6.81
C THR A 109 8.59 9.20 5.71
N GLY A 110 7.26 9.27 5.73
CA GLY A 110 6.46 10.03 4.76
C GLY A 110 6.37 9.42 3.37
N ILE A 111 6.73 8.15 3.18
CA ILE A 111 6.69 7.50 1.87
C ILE A 111 5.42 6.66 1.67
N ASP A 112 5.13 6.41 0.40
CA ASP A 112 4.20 5.37 -0.05
C ASP A 112 5.02 4.20 -0.61
N LEU A 113 5.01 3.05 0.05
CA LEU A 113 5.63 1.83 -0.44
C LEU A 113 4.61 1.04 -1.26
N VAL A 114 4.75 1.06 -2.58
CA VAL A 114 3.87 0.37 -3.50
C VAL A 114 4.30 -1.10 -3.64
N VAL A 115 3.35 -2.02 -3.44
CA VAL A 115 3.57 -3.46 -3.56
C VAL A 115 2.46 -4.02 -4.44
N ASP A 116 2.65 -4.02 -5.76
CA ASP A 116 1.58 -4.22 -6.72
C ASP A 116 1.97 -5.05 -7.95
N GLY A 117 3.14 -5.68 -7.95
CA GLY A 117 3.66 -6.43 -9.09
C GLY A 117 3.91 -5.58 -10.34
N GLY A 118 4.11 -4.26 -10.15
CA GLY A 118 4.35 -3.30 -11.22
C GLY A 118 3.06 -2.80 -11.90
N TRP A 119 1.91 -2.98 -11.29
CA TRP A 119 0.62 -2.58 -11.86
C TRP A 119 0.55 -1.08 -12.15
N THR A 120 0.91 -0.23 -11.19
CA THR A 120 0.90 1.24 -11.34
C THR A 120 2.02 1.77 -12.24
N GLY A 121 3.10 1.02 -12.40
CA GLY A 121 4.25 1.39 -13.21
C GLY A 121 4.23 0.86 -14.64
N LYS A 122 3.23 0.02 -15.00
CA LYS A 122 3.16 -0.57 -16.34
C LYS A 122 2.75 0.46 -17.37
N GLY A 123 3.60 0.65 -18.37
CA GLY A 123 3.28 1.41 -19.58
C GLY A 123 2.21 0.70 -20.44
N ARG A 124 1.58 1.45 -21.31
CA ARG A 124 0.65 0.90 -22.32
C ARG A 124 1.42 0.31 -23.50
#